data_9f7d2a24b030f010e700a5673b3e7830
#
_entry.id   9f7d2a24b030f010e700a5673b3e7830
#
_cell.length_a   1.000
_cell.length_b   1.000
_cell.length_c   1.000
_cell.angle_alpha   90.00
_cell.angle_beta   90.00
_cell.angle_gamma   90.00
#
_symmetry.space_group_name_H-M   'P 1'
#
loop_
_entity.id
_entity.type
_entity.pdbx_description
1 polymer ?
#
loop_
_entity_poly.entity_id
_entity_poly.type
_entity_poly.pdbx_seq_one_letter_code
_entity_poly.pdbx_strand_id
1 'polypeptide(L)'
;MKKICSLLVLCATVVFASCSKDDPVTEPVPEGITVTTYDALLDALQTGGTSADAPTLVTLGGNITIPAGGDYTTPPMNGSGHFKIDGGGHTMTWEDGNNYHFLGNFSPDADAVYIELTNINLVQQDIKSAVCVINGRITLGKDVALTMNGQYGDMIVAVGEKAVLELGEGFELSCTAVSSSCCVIVQEGATLVLNGGKTAAGAYIDLSCYFDPAASHSLISVPKALTGDVQLLLATTGVTSIAQGAGGYQLTQADCDHLKVNPESMVSLYGEPLQKYDDNFELYLDPAAEHQIELRLKNFTPPASGNIDMTSMTADEAQTTILAALATGFTELKLTGELSKIGMGGNWGTFINNKKITKCDLTGVTGWGRTPTLPELAFMNCTALQEVTLPDDVRVIGSSAFFGCAALTTVNLSQVTWINLNAFYECTSLEMLILDNVTEIGREVFYGCTSLKTLKIPKCTRFGNYIVTGCKALTRIEATATGDFLDIIGNSSIENYAVFHNRDTHSGENAFAPARCDLVLNTDKQEDGTAVPKVSGNNRWTLAANASPMMWKNITFRQ
;
A
#
# COMPACT_ATOMS: atom_id res chain seq x y z
N MET A 1 5.86 57.01 -16.93
CA MET A 1 7.19 57.64 -16.85
C MET A 1 8.20 56.52 -16.94
N LYS A 2 9.03 56.61 -17.94
CA LYS A 2 10.06 55.64 -18.35
C LYS A 2 11.15 55.53 -17.29
N LYS A 3 11.61 54.31 -16.96
CA LYS A 3 13.01 54.09 -16.59
C LYS A 3 13.54 52.89 -17.34
N ILE A 4 14.54 53.15 -18.09
CA ILE A 4 15.36 52.34 -18.97
C ILE A 4 16.35 51.59 -18.06
N CYS A 5 16.41 50.25 -18.15
CA CYS A 5 17.52 49.48 -17.66
C CYS A 5 18.57 49.36 -18.77
N SER A 6 19.78 49.73 -18.45
CA SER A 6 20.94 49.70 -19.34
C SER A 6 21.49 48.29 -19.47
N LEU A 7 21.52 47.77 -20.68
CA LEU A 7 22.19 46.55 -21.06
C LEU A 7 23.69 46.87 -21.25
N LEU A 8 24.55 46.33 -20.43
CA LEU A 8 26.00 46.36 -20.60
C LEU A 8 26.40 45.16 -21.48
N VAL A 9 26.61 45.40 -22.74
CA VAL A 9 27.24 44.48 -23.67
C VAL A 9 28.75 44.59 -23.51
N LEU A 10 29.38 43.56 -22.99
CA LEU A 10 30.83 43.44 -22.98
C LEU A 10 31.27 42.78 -24.29
N CYS A 11 31.81 43.54 -25.21
CA CYS A 11 32.45 43.06 -26.44
C CYS A 11 33.80 42.39 -26.08
N ALA A 12 33.87 41.07 -26.21
CA ALA A 12 35.14 40.36 -26.23
C ALA A 12 35.73 40.43 -27.64
N THR A 13 36.87 41.07 -27.78
CA THR A 13 37.69 41.09 -29.01
C THR A 13 38.33 39.75 -29.25
N VAL A 14 37.90 39.05 -30.30
CA VAL A 14 38.54 37.82 -30.77
C VAL A 14 39.81 38.17 -31.51
N VAL A 15 40.93 37.75 -30.99
CA VAL A 15 42.23 37.74 -31.71
C VAL A 15 42.40 36.39 -32.38
N PHE A 16 42.35 36.37 -33.71
CA PHE A 16 42.68 35.20 -34.48
C PHE A 16 44.21 35.01 -34.50
N ALA A 17 44.71 34.00 -33.86
CA ALA A 17 46.06 33.47 -34.09
C ALA A 17 45.93 32.20 -34.95
N SER A 18 46.71 32.12 -35.98
CA SER A 18 46.66 31.11 -37.03
C SER A 18 46.99 29.69 -36.56
N CYS A 19 46.22 28.74 -37.08
CA CYS A 19 46.33 27.32 -36.96
C CYS A 19 47.71 26.71 -37.21
N SER A 20 48.08 25.77 -36.33
CA SER A 20 48.72 24.50 -36.75
C SER A 20 47.77 23.35 -36.38
N LYS A 21 47.59 22.40 -37.30
CA LYS A 21 46.77 21.21 -37.15
C LYS A 21 47.42 20.28 -36.11
N ASP A 22 46.52 19.59 -35.36
CA ASP A 22 46.78 18.39 -34.57
C ASP A 22 46.92 18.54 -33.03
N ASP A 23 46.15 19.44 -32.40
CA ASP A 23 45.82 19.30 -31.00
C ASP A 23 44.32 18.96 -30.85
N PRO A 24 43.92 17.99 -29.97
CA PRO A 24 42.51 17.75 -29.67
C PRO A 24 41.94 19.01 -29.03
N VAL A 25 40.86 19.53 -29.63
CA VAL A 25 40.08 20.63 -29.04
C VAL A 25 39.54 20.14 -27.73
N THR A 26 40.18 20.49 -26.62
CA THR A 26 39.57 20.43 -25.31
C THR A 26 38.53 21.51 -25.26
N GLU A 27 37.25 21.14 -25.30
CA GLU A 27 36.17 22.06 -24.97
C GLU A 27 36.49 22.76 -23.65
N PRO A 28 36.27 24.07 -23.51
CA PRO A 28 36.52 24.77 -22.27
C PRO A 28 35.63 24.14 -21.19
N VAL A 29 36.25 23.58 -20.16
CA VAL A 29 35.56 23.12 -18.96
C VAL A 29 34.78 24.33 -18.43
N PRO A 30 33.45 24.22 -18.19
CA PRO A 30 32.69 25.32 -17.64
C PRO A 30 33.34 25.79 -16.34
N GLU A 31 33.59 27.09 -16.20
CA GLU A 31 34.12 27.65 -14.94
C GLU A 31 33.07 27.39 -13.84
N GLY A 32 33.39 26.57 -12.84
CA GLY A 32 32.54 26.29 -11.70
C GLY A 32 32.42 27.49 -10.77
N ILE A 33 31.30 27.58 -10.07
CA ILE A 33 31.05 28.60 -9.05
C ILE A 33 31.73 28.18 -7.76
N THR A 34 32.68 28.97 -7.26
CA THR A 34 33.28 28.71 -5.94
C THR A 34 32.55 29.50 -4.85
N VAL A 35 32.10 28.82 -3.81
CA VAL A 35 31.31 29.39 -2.70
C VAL A 35 32.00 29.17 -1.37
N THR A 36 31.95 30.17 -0.49
CA THR A 36 32.56 30.11 0.86
C THR A 36 31.58 30.45 1.98
N THR A 37 30.35 30.82 1.64
CA THR A 37 29.30 31.18 2.59
C THR A 37 27.99 30.48 2.25
N TYR A 38 27.09 30.41 3.23
CA TYR A 38 25.75 29.83 3.07
C TYR A 38 24.91 30.58 2.02
N ASP A 39 24.91 31.93 2.08
CA ASP A 39 24.14 32.73 1.11
C ASP A 39 24.64 32.55 -0.33
N ALA A 40 25.96 32.52 -0.53
CA ALA A 40 26.55 32.26 -1.84
C ALA A 40 26.22 30.86 -2.38
N LEU A 41 26.13 29.87 -1.50
CA LEU A 41 25.70 28.52 -1.84
C LEU A 41 24.23 28.50 -2.26
N LEU A 42 23.34 29.20 -1.52
CA LEU A 42 21.93 29.32 -1.89
C LEU A 42 21.75 29.96 -3.26
N ASP A 43 22.48 31.06 -3.52
CA ASP A 43 22.43 31.73 -4.83
C ASP A 43 22.90 30.81 -5.97
N ALA A 44 23.98 30.05 -5.73
CA ALA A 44 24.51 29.10 -6.72
C ALA A 44 23.55 27.94 -7.02
N LEU A 45 22.70 27.57 -6.08
CA LEU A 45 21.74 26.47 -6.22
C LEU A 45 20.35 26.89 -6.73
N GLN A 46 20.16 28.14 -7.18
CA GLN A 46 18.87 28.61 -7.72
C GLN A 46 18.58 28.08 -9.13
N THR A 47 19.61 27.85 -9.95
CA THR A 47 19.43 27.41 -11.34
C THR A 47 20.44 26.33 -11.68
N GLY A 48 19.96 25.11 -11.85
CA GLY A 48 20.75 23.97 -12.29
C GLY A 48 21.00 23.96 -13.80
N GLY A 49 22.00 23.20 -14.20
CA GLY A 49 22.28 22.92 -15.61
C GLY A 49 21.14 22.18 -16.31
N THR A 50 21.17 22.18 -17.63
CA THR A 50 20.07 21.64 -18.46
C THR A 50 20.10 20.12 -18.59
N SER A 51 21.23 19.47 -18.30
CA SER A 51 21.41 18.02 -18.36
C SER A 51 22.56 17.55 -17.48
N ALA A 52 22.70 16.23 -17.35
CA ALA A 52 23.82 15.60 -16.65
C ALA A 52 25.18 15.90 -17.29
N ASP A 53 25.22 16.14 -18.61
CA ASP A 53 26.44 16.49 -19.34
C ASP A 53 26.80 17.98 -19.24
N ALA A 54 25.84 18.80 -18.80
CA ALA A 54 25.99 20.25 -18.63
C ALA A 54 25.41 20.72 -17.28
N PRO A 55 25.92 20.20 -16.14
CA PRO A 55 25.44 20.59 -14.83
C PRO A 55 25.98 21.96 -14.42
N THR A 56 25.31 22.61 -13.46
CA THR A 56 25.91 23.74 -12.75
C THR A 56 26.97 23.18 -11.78
N LEU A 57 28.22 23.59 -11.96
CA LEU A 57 29.33 23.17 -11.12
C LEU A 57 29.49 24.12 -9.93
N VAL A 58 29.46 23.57 -8.72
CA VAL A 58 29.62 24.32 -7.48
C VAL A 58 30.78 23.70 -6.70
N THR A 59 31.75 24.51 -6.29
CA THR A 59 32.89 24.08 -5.47
C THR A 59 32.87 24.81 -4.14
N LEU A 60 33.01 24.08 -3.03
CA LEU A 60 33.18 24.72 -1.71
C LEU A 60 34.63 25.21 -1.56
N GLY A 61 34.80 26.49 -1.31
CA GLY A 61 36.10 27.11 -1.03
C GLY A 61 36.40 27.23 0.48
N GLY A 62 35.52 26.67 1.32
CA GLY A 62 35.63 26.66 2.78
C GLY A 62 34.49 25.88 3.43
N ASN A 63 34.59 25.66 4.73
CA ASN A 63 33.51 25.04 5.51
C ASN A 63 32.29 25.95 5.52
N ILE A 64 31.10 25.36 5.33
CA ILE A 64 29.81 26.06 5.33
C ILE A 64 28.97 25.56 6.49
N THR A 65 28.43 26.50 7.28
CA THR A 65 27.45 26.20 8.32
C THR A 65 26.07 26.62 7.88
N ILE A 66 25.11 25.70 7.93
CA ILE A 66 23.71 25.92 7.65
C ILE A 66 23.05 26.30 8.98
N PRO A 67 22.54 27.53 9.12
CA PRO A 67 22.12 28.06 10.43
C PRO A 67 20.88 27.35 10.97
N ALA A 68 20.72 27.38 12.29
CA ALA A 68 19.53 26.92 12.97
C ALA A 68 18.29 27.74 12.57
N GLY A 69 17.14 27.13 12.64
CA GLY A 69 15.85 27.77 12.36
C GLY A 69 15.24 27.30 11.06
N GLY A 70 14.04 27.83 10.75
CA GLY A 70 13.31 27.60 9.53
C GLY A 70 12.01 26.86 9.66
N ASP A 71 11.24 26.94 8.58
CA ASP A 71 9.90 26.37 8.45
C ASP A 71 9.96 25.17 7.49
N TYR A 72 9.28 24.06 7.82
CA TYR A 72 9.17 22.86 6.98
C TYR A 72 8.53 23.10 5.62
N THR A 73 7.89 24.26 5.42
CA THR A 73 7.07 24.53 4.25
C THR A 73 7.80 25.20 3.10
N THR A 74 8.98 25.76 3.36
CA THR A 74 9.77 26.48 2.35
C THR A 74 11.23 26.03 2.36
N PRO A 75 11.62 25.09 1.48
CA PRO A 75 13.02 24.73 1.36
C PRO A 75 13.84 25.95 0.92
N PRO A 76 15.02 26.18 1.50
CA PRO A 76 15.89 27.27 1.06
C PRO A 76 16.38 27.10 -0.37
N MET A 77 16.38 25.87 -0.90
CA MET A 77 16.72 25.54 -2.27
C MET A 77 15.46 25.37 -3.11
N ASN A 78 15.14 26.33 -3.95
CA ASN A 78 14.06 26.26 -4.95
C ASN A 78 14.59 25.94 -6.36
N GLY A 79 15.84 25.50 -6.48
CA GLY A 79 16.46 25.20 -7.76
C GLY A 79 15.95 23.90 -8.36
N SER A 80 15.89 23.87 -9.68
CA SER A 80 15.64 22.67 -10.48
C SER A 80 16.79 22.45 -11.45
N GLY A 81 16.86 21.23 -12.05
CA GLY A 81 17.92 20.90 -13.01
C GLY A 81 19.10 20.14 -12.40
N HIS A 82 20.25 20.23 -13.04
CA HIS A 82 21.42 19.40 -12.73
C HIS A 82 22.52 20.20 -12.01
N PHE A 83 22.99 19.66 -10.88
CA PHE A 83 24.06 20.23 -10.06
C PHE A 83 25.14 19.21 -9.80
N LYS A 84 26.39 19.64 -9.85
CA LYS A 84 27.52 18.86 -9.35
C LYS A 84 28.24 19.68 -8.29
N ILE A 85 28.23 19.21 -7.05
CA ILE A 85 28.80 19.89 -5.90
C ILE A 85 30.06 19.14 -5.46
N ASP A 86 31.21 19.80 -5.65
CA ASP A 86 32.49 19.34 -5.13
C ASP A 86 32.79 20.06 -3.82
N GLY A 87 32.83 19.33 -2.72
CA GLY A 87 33.14 19.87 -1.41
C GLY A 87 34.55 20.37 -1.22
N GLY A 88 35.49 20.08 -2.13
CA GLY A 88 36.89 20.45 -1.99
C GLY A 88 37.56 19.92 -0.72
N GLY A 89 37.03 18.86 -0.13
CA GLY A 89 37.43 18.33 1.18
C GLY A 89 36.87 19.11 2.38
N HIS A 90 35.99 20.07 2.14
CA HIS A 90 35.37 20.89 3.18
C HIS A 90 34.12 20.24 3.78
N THR A 91 33.70 20.80 4.90
CA THR A 91 32.55 20.31 5.68
C THR A 91 31.35 21.25 5.53
N MET A 92 30.18 20.64 5.31
CA MET A 92 28.89 21.31 5.43
C MET A 92 28.21 20.83 6.72
N THR A 93 27.92 21.75 7.64
CA THR A 93 27.39 21.45 8.96
C THR A 93 26.00 22.05 9.14
N TRP A 94 25.02 21.24 9.54
CA TRP A 94 23.70 21.71 9.99
C TRP A 94 23.76 21.97 11.50
N GLU A 95 23.44 23.20 11.93
CA GLU A 95 23.38 23.56 13.34
C GLU A 95 22.21 22.88 14.06
N ASP A 96 22.37 22.70 15.37
CA ASP A 96 21.32 22.21 16.26
C ASP A 96 20.05 23.08 16.19
N GLY A 97 18.87 22.45 16.21
CA GLY A 97 17.59 23.15 16.03
C GLY A 97 17.27 23.55 14.60
N ASN A 98 18.04 23.08 13.62
CA ASN A 98 17.73 23.25 12.21
C ASN A 98 16.59 22.30 11.80
N ASN A 99 15.48 22.86 11.33
CA ASN A 99 14.31 22.12 10.87
C ASN A 99 14.27 21.97 9.35
N TYR A 100 15.32 22.37 8.63
CA TYR A 100 15.33 22.30 7.17
C TYR A 100 15.98 21.05 6.63
N HIS A 101 15.37 20.53 5.60
CA HIS A 101 16.08 19.78 4.59
C HIS A 101 16.74 20.80 3.63
N PHE A 102 18.01 20.73 3.43
CA PHE A 102 18.72 21.76 2.68
C PHE A 102 18.83 21.46 1.19
N LEU A 103 19.13 20.21 0.84
CA LEU A 103 19.27 19.79 -0.56
C LEU A 103 18.10 18.92 -0.98
N GLY A 104 17.51 19.25 -2.12
CA GLY A 104 16.45 18.46 -2.72
C GLY A 104 15.14 19.22 -2.93
N ASN A 105 14.05 18.49 -3.02
CA ASN A 105 12.71 19.05 -3.17
C ASN A 105 11.70 18.33 -2.27
N PHE A 106 10.59 19.00 -1.95
CA PHE A 106 9.59 18.54 -0.99
C PHE A 106 8.20 18.34 -1.57
N SER A 107 8.05 18.52 -2.88
CA SER A 107 6.77 18.35 -3.55
C SER A 107 6.91 17.40 -4.73
N PRO A 108 6.01 16.43 -4.89
CA PRO A 108 5.98 15.59 -6.09
C PRO A 108 5.65 16.38 -7.35
N ASP A 109 5.11 17.59 -7.22
CA ASP A 109 4.80 18.52 -8.33
C ASP A 109 5.93 19.53 -8.60
N ALA A 110 7.00 19.53 -7.77
CA ALA A 110 8.16 20.36 -8.00
C ALA A 110 8.94 19.87 -9.25
N ASP A 111 9.66 20.78 -9.88
CA ASP A 111 10.60 20.43 -10.94
C ASP A 111 11.68 19.48 -10.41
N ALA A 112 12.11 18.53 -11.24
CA ALA A 112 13.09 17.53 -10.85
C ALA A 112 14.45 18.18 -10.56
N VAL A 113 15.09 17.72 -9.48
CA VAL A 113 16.45 18.11 -9.10
C VAL A 113 17.39 16.92 -9.20
N TYR A 114 18.57 17.14 -9.76
CA TYR A 114 19.62 16.13 -9.93
C TYR A 114 20.90 16.68 -9.30
N ILE A 115 21.34 16.05 -8.21
CA ILE A 115 22.51 16.51 -7.45
C ILE A 115 23.54 15.39 -7.36
N GLU A 116 24.75 15.65 -7.79
CA GLU A 116 25.91 14.80 -7.53
C GLU A 116 26.78 15.47 -6.47
N LEU A 117 27.07 14.76 -5.38
CA LEU A 117 27.95 15.20 -4.31
C LEU A 117 29.27 14.44 -4.38
N THR A 118 30.38 15.15 -4.27
CA THR A 118 31.74 14.55 -4.21
C THR A 118 32.62 15.31 -3.23
N ASN A 119 33.60 14.60 -2.63
CA ASN A 119 34.68 15.20 -1.85
C ASN A 119 34.17 16.18 -0.75
N ILE A 120 33.12 15.79 -0.03
CA ILE A 120 32.41 16.62 0.94
C ILE A 120 32.12 15.85 2.23
N ASN A 121 32.24 16.50 3.36
CA ASN A 121 31.80 15.98 4.64
C ASN A 121 30.49 16.64 5.07
N LEU A 122 29.42 15.87 5.20
CA LEU A 122 28.10 16.32 5.68
C LEU A 122 27.97 15.99 7.17
N VAL A 123 27.75 17.01 7.99
CA VAL A 123 27.66 16.87 9.46
C VAL A 123 26.34 17.41 9.97
N GLN A 124 25.53 16.56 10.59
CA GLN A 124 24.27 16.92 11.23
C GLN A 124 24.40 16.89 12.75
N GLN A 125 23.98 17.96 13.43
CA GLN A 125 24.11 18.08 14.89
C GLN A 125 22.92 17.48 15.64
N ASP A 126 21.70 17.76 15.25
CA ASP A 126 20.47 17.14 15.78
C ASP A 126 19.30 17.45 14.85
N ILE A 127 18.35 16.48 14.72
CA ILE A 127 17.03 16.63 14.07
C ILE A 127 17.02 16.61 12.53
N LYS A 128 16.18 15.75 11.94
CA LYS A 128 15.65 15.65 10.56
C LYS A 128 16.67 15.65 9.41
N SER A 129 16.21 15.10 8.30
CA SER A 129 17.06 14.82 7.13
C SER A 129 17.74 16.09 6.58
N ALA A 130 19.04 16.06 6.49
CA ALA A 130 19.81 17.15 5.86
C ALA A 130 19.54 17.24 4.35
N VAL A 131 19.26 16.10 3.73
CA VAL A 131 19.02 15.95 2.30
C VAL A 131 17.76 15.13 2.09
N CYS A 132 16.80 15.64 1.30
CA CYS A 132 15.57 14.94 0.96
C CYS A 132 15.28 15.06 -0.54
N VAL A 133 14.96 13.96 -1.21
CA VAL A 133 14.51 13.96 -2.60
C VAL A 133 13.15 13.30 -2.73
N ILE A 134 12.21 14.01 -3.36
CA ILE A 134 10.87 13.50 -3.72
C ILE A 134 10.72 13.41 -5.24
N ASN A 135 11.40 14.29 -5.99
CA ASN A 135 11.40 14.25 -7.45
C ASN A 135 12.80 14.55 -7.97
N GLY A 136 13.44 13.56 -8.60
CA GLY A 136 14.78 13.68 -9.15
C GLY A 136 15.76 12.67 -8.58
N ARG A 137 17.06 13.01 -8.55
CA ARG A 137 18.12 12.08 -8.13
C ARG A 137 19.16 12.79 -7.29
N ILE A 138 19.62 12.11 -6.23
CA ILE A 138 20.82 12.45 -5.49
C ILE A 138 21.82 11.33 -5.65
N THR A 139 23.01 11.65 -6.15
CA THR A 139 24.13 10.74 -6.30
C THR A 139 25.21 11.07 -5.27
N LEU A 140 25.57 10.11 -4.44
CA LEU A 140 26.69 10.18 -3.51
C LEU A 140 27.91 9.55 -4.19
N GLY A 141 28.87 10.37 -4.52
CA GLY A 141 30.08 9.97 -5.21
C GLY A 141 31.27 9.80 -4.28
N LYS A 142 32.46 9.83 -4.87
CA LYS A 142 33.73 9.60 -4.17
C LYS A 142 33.97 10.63 -3.06
N ASP A 143 34.52 10.16 -1.93
CA ASP A 143 34.97 10.96 -0.79
C ASP A 143 33.82 11.80 -0.15
N VAL A 144 32.57 11.31 -0.21
CA VAL A 144 31.47 11.84 0.57
C VAL A 144 31.43 11.12 1.92
N ALA A 145 31.47 11.87 3.01
CA ALA A 145 31.35 11.35 4.37
C ALA A 145 30.08 11.88 5.05
N LEU A 146 29.41 11.02 5.81
CA LEU A 146 28.21 11.36 6.57
C LEU A 146 28.46 11.21 8.06
N THR A 147 28.23 12.28 8.85
CA THR A 147 28.41 12.28 10.30
C THR A 147 27.15 12.80 10.99
N MET A 148 26.56 11.98 11.85
CA MET A 148 25.39 12.34 12.68
C MET A 148 25.83 12.43 14.13
N ASN A 149 25.69 13.58 14.74
CA ASN A 149 26.01 13.82 16.15
C ASN A 149 24.77 13.84 17.05
N GLY A 150 23.56 13.84 16.47
CA GLY A 150 22.29 13.87 17.18
C GLY A 150 21.78 12.48 17.61
N GLN A 151 20.77 12.48 18.51
CA GLN A 151 20.13 11.24 18.97
C GLN A 151 19.00 10.77 18.05
N TYR A 152 18.46 11.62 17.19
CA TYR A 152 17.30 11.35 16.34
C TYR A 152 17.49 11.95 14.95
N GLY A 153 16.96 11.26 13.94
CA GLY A 153 16.85 11.74 12.58
C GLY A 153 17.69 10.95 11.57
N ASP A 154 17.43 11.25 10.31
CA ASP A 154 18.07 10.61 9.17
C ASP A 154 18.84 11.67 8.40
N MET A 155 19.99 11.35 7.82
CA MET A 155 20.74 12.34 7.08
C MET A 155 20.20 12.51 5.67
N ILE A 156 19.93 11.41 5.00
CA ILE A 156 19.46 11.40 3.60
C ILE A 156 18.20 10.57 3.51
N VAL A 157 17.15 11.16 2.92
CA VAL A 157 15.84 10.50 2.72
C VAL A 157 15.43 10.63 1.25
N ALA A 158 15.08 9.51 0.61
CA ALA A 158 14.43 9.47 -0.68
C ALA A 158 12.99 8.94 -0.53
N VAL A 159 12.00 9.64 -1.07
CA VAL A 159 10.57 9.34 -0.88
C VAL A 159 9.80 9.45 -2.18
N GLY A 160 8.99 8.40 -2.50
CA GLY A 160 8.03 8.41 -3.61
C GLY A 160 8.63 8.00 -4.95
N GLU A 161 7.76 7.64 -5.88
CA GLU A 161 8.10 7.00 -7.16
C GLU A 161 9.05 7.79 -8.07
N LYS A 162 9.15 9.10 -7.87
CA LYS A 162 10.03 9.96 -8.68
C LYS A 162 11.40 10.21 -8.03
N ALA A 163 11.62 9.69 -6.83
CA ALA A 163 12.86 9.88 -6.09
C ALA A 163 13.86 8.77 -6.37
N VAL A 164 15.11 9.14 -6.61
CA VAL A 164 16.23 8.22 -6.80
C VAL A 164 17.38 8.62 -5.90
N LEU A 165 17.84 7.70 -5.06
CA LEU A 165 19.11 7.79 -4.36
C LEU A 165 20.13 6.87 -5.04
N GLU A 166 21.26 7.41 -5.45
CA GLU A 166 22.33 6.64 -6.06
C GLU A 166 23.59 6.65 -5.21
N LEU A 167 24.11 5.45 -4.91
CA LEU A 167 25.46 5.28 -4.38
C LEU A 167 26.42 5.10 -5.57
N GLY A 168 27.12 6.18 -5.89
CA GLY A 168 28.02 6.27 -7.02
C GLY A 168 29.38 5.60 -6.77
N GLU A 169 30.19 5.56 -7.81
CA GLU A 169 31.53 4.97 -7.75
C GLU A 169 32.44 5.67 -6.75
N GLY A 170 33.11 4.88 -5.92
CA GLY A 170 34.01 5.37 -4.89
C GLY A 170 33.33 5.85 -3.61
N PHE A 171 32.00 5.83 -3.53
CA PHE A 171 31.27 6.11 -2.29
C PHE A 171 31.33 4.90 -1.35
N GLU A 172 31.64 5.16 -0.08
CA GLU A 172 31.53 4.18 0.99
C GLU A 172 30.71 4.80 2.14
N LEU A 173 29.51 4.25 2.36
CA LEU A 173 28.68 4.69 3.47
C LEU A 173 29.35 4.32 4.80
N SER A 174 29.87 5.31 5.48
CA SER A 174 30.33 5.19 6.88
C SER A 174 29.49 6.15 7.72
N CYS A 175 28.75 5.63 8.69
CA CYS A 175 27.93 6.43 9.56
C CYS A 175 28.47 6.35 10.99
N THR A 176 28.83 7.48 11.56
CA THR A 176 29.10 7.63 12.98
C THR A 176 27.87 8.20 13.65
N ALA A 177 26.88 7.35 13.95
CA ALA A 177 25.69 7.73 14.71
C ALA A 177 25.89 7.38 16.20
N VAL A 178 25.43 8.26 17.07
CA VAL A 178 25.46 8.05 18.53
C VAL A 178 24.35 7.10 19.00
N SER A 179 23.38 6.80 18.14
CA SER A 179 22.26 5.89 18.40
C SER A 179 21.99 4.96 17.21
N SER A 180 21.00 4.08 17.33
CA SER A 180 20.54 3.15 16.30
C SER A 180 19.89 3.81 15.06
N SER A 181 20.13 5.09 14.82
CA SER A 181 19.57 5.82 13.68
C SER A 181 20.37 5.56 12.42
N CYS A 182 19.66 5.38 11.29
CA CYS A 182 20.26 5.16 9.97
C CYS A 182 20.67 6.49 9.35
N CYS A 183 21.82 6.52 8.72
CA CYS A 183 22.24 7.71 7.97
C CYS A 183 21.49 7.89 6.66
N VAL A 184 20.93 6.82 6.10
CA VAL A 184 20.29 6.81 4.77
C VAL A 184 19.01 6.00 4.84
N ILE A 185 17.89 6.62 4.45
CA ILE A 185 16.58 5.98 4.33
C ILE A 185 16.06 6.11 2.91
N VAL A 186 15.53 5.01 2.37
CA VAL A 186 14.78 4.99 1.11
C VAL A 186 13.37 4.53 1.42
N GLN A 187 12.40 5.43 1.27
CA GLN A 187 11.01 5.20 1.63
C GLN A 187 10.16 4.80 0.42
N GLU A 188 8.90 4.49 0.69
CA GLU A 188 7.91 4.00 -0.26
C GLU A 188 7.97 4.67 -1.64
N GLY A 189 8.07 3.84 -2.68
CA GLY A 189 8.11 4.25 -4.08
C GLY A 189 9.47 4.70 -4.59
N ALA A 190 10.41 5.11 -3.72
CA ALA A 190 11.72 5.58 -4.14
C ALA A 190 12.65 4.44 -4.59
N THR A 191 13.58 4.75 -5.49
CA THR A 191 14.55 3.77 -6.01
C THR A 191 15.93 4.00 -5.41
N LEU A 192 16.54 2.94 -4.88
CA LEU A 192 17.97 2.89 -4.56
C LEU A 192 18.74 2.39 -5.78
N VAL A 193 19.75 3.14 -6.22
CA VAL A 193 20.67 2.73 -7.29
C VAL A 193 22.05 2.44 -6.70
N LEU A 194 22.53 1.21 -6.88
CA LEU A 194 23.87 0.81 -6.48
C LEU A 194 24.81 0.85 -7.69
N ASN A 195 25.46 1.97 -7.91
CA ASN A 195 26.36 2.22 -9.04
C ASN A 195 27.82 2.22 -8.59
N GLY A 196 28.25 1.13 -7.92
CA GLY A 196 29.61 0.95 -7.42
C GLY A 196 29.85 1.45 -6.00
N GLY A 197 28.86 2.03 -5.33
CA GLY A 197 28.93 2.39 -3.91
C GLY A 197 28.77 1.16 -3.02
N LYS A 198 29.29 1.24 -1.79
CA LYS A 198 29.24 0.18 -0.77
C LYS A 198 29.00 0.78 0.63
N THR A 199 28.81 -0.10 1.63
CA THR A 199 28.70 0.30 3.04
C THR A 199 29.90 -0.21 3.83
N ALA A 200 30.36 0.59 4.80
CA ALA A 200 31.32 0.14 5.80
C ALA A 200 30.66 -0.82 6.80
N ALA A 201 31.46 -1.58 7.53
CA ALA A 201 30.96 -2.47 8.58
C ALA A 201 30.16 -1.68 9.64
N GLY A 202 28.93 -2.12 9.90
CA GLY A 202 28.02 -1.49 10.88
C GLY A 202 27.19 -0.31 10.35
N ALA A 203 27.46 0.18 9.13
CA ALA A 203 26.59 1.13 8.44
C ALA A 203 25.60 0.36 7.57
N TYR A 204 24.33 0.82 7.50
CA TYR A 204 23.31 0.20 6.67
C TYR A 204 22.38 1.23 6.04
N ILE A 205 21.73 0.82 4.94
CA ILE A 205 20.69 1.60 4.28
C ILE A 205 19.36 1.08 4.77
N ASP A 206 18.53 1.98 5.28
CA ASP A 206 17.21 1.64 5.79
C ASP A 206 16.15 1.65 4.68
N LEU A 207 15.61 0.49 4.39
CA LEU A 207 14.49 0.25 3.50
C LEU A 207 13.21 -0.13 4.29
N SER A 208 13.19 0.12 5.61
CA SER A 208 12.14 -0.36 6.50
C SER A 208 10.80 0.37 6.38
N CYS A 209 10.78 1.53 5.72
CA CYS A 209 9.54 2.30 5.49
C CYS A 209 8.85 1.93 4.17
N TYR A 210 9.20 0.80 3.59
CA TYR A 210 8.66 0.36 2.30
C TYR A 210 7.42 -0.52 2.51
N PHE A 211 6.22 0.10 2.50
CA PHE A 211 4.94 -0.56 2.76
C PHE A 211 4.04 -0.65 1.50
N ASP A 212 4.58 -0.86 0.32
CA ASP A 212 3.72 -1.08 -0.84
C ASP A 212 3.68 -2.57 -1.24
N PRO A 213 2.66 -3.34 -0.79
CA PRO A 213 2.47 -4.73 -1.22
C PRO A 213 2.08 -4.86 -2.70
N ALA A 214 1.82 -3.74 -3.39
CA ALA A 214 1.52 -3.69 -4.81
C ALA A 214 2.71 -3.20 -5.65
N ALA A 215 3.86 -2.92 -5.05
CA ALA A 215 5.05 -2.53 -5.79
C ALA A 215 5.45 -3.62 -6.78
N SER A 216 5.36 -3.31 -8.05
CA SER A 216 5.72 -4.21 -9.15
C SER A 216 7.19 -4.09 -9.57
N HIS A 217 7.99 -3.30 -8.85
CA HIS A 217 9.39 -3.03 -9.15
C HIS A 217 10.29 -3.42 -7.99
N SER A 218 11.53 -3.74 -8.29
CA SER A 218 12.55 -4.05 -7.30
C SER A 218 12.95 -2.80 -6.52
N LEU A 219 13.27 -2.98 -5.24
CA LEU A 219 13.71 -1.90 -4.34
C LEU A 219 15.04 -1.29 -4.78
N ILE A 220 15.92 -2.10 -5.38
CA ILE A 220 17.29 -1.76 -5.72
C ILE A 220 17.52 -1.97 -7.22
N SER A 221 18.10 -0.96 -7.87
CA SER A 221 18.53 -0.98 -9.25
C SER A 221 20.06 -1.07 -9.30
N VAL A 222 20.61 -2.05 -10.04
CA VAL A 222 22.05 -2.31 -10.13
C VAL A 222 22.49 -2.21 -11.59
N PRO A 223 23.12 -1.10 -12.01
CA PRO A 223 23.54 -0.89 -13.40
C PRO A 223 24.88 -1.54 -13.77
N LYS A 224 25.67 -1.98 -12.79
CA LYS A 224 26.94 -2.70 -12.98
C LYS A 224 27.28 -3.58 -11.79
N ALA A 225 28.27 -4.47 -11.93
CA ALA A 225 28.71 -5.37 -10.88
C ALA A 225 29.01 -4.65 -9.56
N LEU A 226 28.53 -5.21 -8.46
CA LEU A 226 28.87 -4.75 -7.12
C LEU A 226 30.32 -5.12 -6.80
N THR A 227 31.05 -4.21 -6.17
CA THR A 227 32.47 -4.40 -5.83
C THR A 227 32.73 -4.47 -4.32
N GLY A 228 31.68 -4.40 -3.51
CA GLY A 228 31.75 -4.45 -2.06
C GLY A 228 30.39 -4.65 -1.42
N ASP A 229 30.40 -4.99 -0.15
CA ASP A 229 29.18 -5.30 0.59
C ASP A 229 28.31 -4.06 0.79
N VAL A 230 26.99 -4.26 0.66
CA VAL A 230 25.95 -3.26 0.95
C VAL A 230 25.03 -3.83 2.02
N GLN A 231 25.06 -3.21 3.19
CA GLN A 231 24.22 -3.59 4.33
C GLN A 231 22.84 -2.96 4.20
N LEU A 232 21.80 -3.77 4.32
CA LEU A 232 20.40 -3.37 4.18
C LEU A 232 19.62 -3.66 5.47
N LEU A 233 18.80 -2.74 5.92
CA LEU A 233 17.74 -2.98 6.89
C LEU A 233 16.40 -3.03 6.16
N LEU A 234 15.71 -4.15 6.24
CA LEU A 234 14.42 -4.36 5.57
C LEU A 234 13.28 -4.39 6.59
N ALA A 235 12.16 -3.75 6.25
CA ALA A 235 10.86 -4.07 6.83
C ALA A 235 9.85 -4.07 5.68
N THR A 236 9.67 -5.22 5.07
CA THR A 236 8.84 -5.35 3.86
C THR A 236 7.75 -6.38 4.07
N THR A 237 6.57 -6.11 3.53
CA THR A 237 5.47 -7.07 3.44
C THR A 237 5.13 -7.33 1.98
N GLY A 238 5.22 -8.59 1.56
CA GLY A 238 4.82 -9.01 0.21
C GLY A 238 5.79 -8.61 -0.91
N VAL A 239 6.96 -8.02 -0.60
CA VAL A 239 8.00 -7.71 -1.59
C VAL A 239 8.95 -8.88 -1.67
N THR A 240 8.98 -9.55 -2.82
CA THR A 240 9.91 -10.65 -3.09
C THR A 240 11.14 -10.19 -3.87
N SER A 241 10.98 -9.26 -4.83
CA SER A 241 12.08 -8.75 -5.64
C SER A 241 12.83 -7.63 -4.91
N ILE A 242 14.06 -7.91 -4.49
CA ILE A 242 14.90 -6.97 -3.75
C ILE A 242 15.77 -6.15 -4.70
N ALA A 243 16.41 -6.79 -5.70
CA ALA A 243 17.26 -6.08 -6.64
C ALA A 243 17.10 -6.60 -8.07
N GLN A 244 17.28 -5.69 -9.04
CA GLN A 244 17.29 -5.99 -10.46
C GLN A 244 18.45 -5.29 -11.16
N GLY A 245 18.93 -5.91 -12.25
CA GLY A 245 19.89 -5.28 -13.14
C GLY A 245 19.28 -4.10 -13.90
N ALA A 246 20.09 -3.12 -14.25
CA ALA A 246 19.68 -1.96 -15.01
C ALA A 246 20.66 -1.68 -16.16
N GLY A 247 20.24 -0.90 -17.16
CA GLY A 247 21.11 -0.54 -18.28
C GLY A 247 21.62 -1.73 -19.10
N GLY A 248 20.94 -2.88 -19.04
CA GLY A 248 21.37 -4.12 -19.71
C GLY A 248 22.32 -4.99 -18.88
N TYR A 249 22.66 -4.58 -17.66
CA TYR A 249 23.43 -5.42 -16.75
C TYR A 249 22.58 -6.54 -16.17
N GLN A 250 23.10 -7.76 -16.19
CA GLN A 250 22.48 -8.93 -15.56
C GLN A 250 23.19 -9.25 -14.25
N LEU A 251 22.42 -9.32 -13.17
CA LEU A 251 22.93 -9.66 -11.84
C LEU A 251 23.56 -11.06 -11.83
N THR A 252 24.59 -11.20 -11.01
CA THR A 252 25.34 -12.44 -10.81
C THR A 252 25.22 -12.92 -9.37
N GLN A 253 25.66 -14.15 -9.09
CA GLN A 253 25.73 -14.65 -7.72
C GLN A 253 26.63 -13.78 -6.83
N ALA A 254 27.71 -13.22 -7.38
CA ALA A 254 28.59 -12.32 -6.65
C ALA A 254 27.86 -11.03 -6.20
N ASP A 255 26.98 -10.49 -7.04
CA ASP A 255 26.14 -9.34 -6.65
C ASP A 255 25.19 -9.70 -5.53
N CYS A 256 24.55 -10.87 -5.60
CA CYS A 256 23.70 -11.39 -4.53
C CYS A 256 24.49 -11.54 -3.22
N ASP A 257 25.72 -12.08 -3.31
CA ASP A 257 26.59 -12.28 -2.14
C ASP A 257 27.08 -10.97 -1.52
N HIS A 258 27.08 -9.87 -2.26
CA HIS A 258 27.40 -8.53 -1.76
C HIS A 258 26.23 -7.83 -1.06
N LEU A 259 24.99 -8.24 -1.29
CA LEU A 259 23.84 -7.69 -0.55
C LEU A 259 23.71 -8.41 0.80
N LYS A 260 23.86 -7.67 1.89
CA LYS A 260 23.80 -8.19 3.27
C LYS A 260 22.59 -7.63 3.98
N VAL A 261 21.66 -8.49 4.35
CA VAL A 261 20.49 -8.09 5.13
C VAL A 261 20.81 -8.14 6.62
N ASN A 262 20.50 -7.06 7.32
CA ASN A 262 20.66 -6.99 8.78
C ASN A 262 19.73 -8.02 9.44
N PRO A 263 20.22 -8.86 10.38
CA PRO A 263 19.41 -9.86 11.08
C PRO A 263 18.19 -9.29 11.85
N GLU A 264 18.23 -8.02 12.25
CA GLU A 264 17.09 -7.34 12.90
C GLU A 264 16.01 -6.87 11.91
N SER A 265 16.21 -7.07 10.60
CA SER A 265 15.21 -6.79 9.57
C SER A 265 13.92 -7.58 9.83
N MET A 266 12.78 -6.94 9.61
CA MET A 266 11.46 -7.54 9.77
C MET A 266 10.82 -7.75 8.40
N VAL A 267 10.58 -9.00 8.01
CA VAL A 267 10.12 -9.35 6.66
C VAL A 267 8.88 -10.23 6.69
N SER A 268 8.04 -10.08 5.68
CA SER A 268 6.93 -10.95 5.37
C SER A 268 6.87 -11.12 3.86
N LEU A 269 6.91 -12.35 3.36
CA LEU A 269 6.96 -12.60 1.92
C LEU A 269 5.58 -12.61 1.28
N TYR A 270 4.58 -13.10 2.01
CA TYR A 270 3.29 -13.43 1.42
C TYR A 270 2.12 -12.78 2.17
N GLY A 271 2.42 -11.87 3.13
CA GLY A 271 1.41 -11.19 3.96
C GLY A 271 1.15 -11.87 5.31
N GLU A 272 1.97 -12.88 5.68
CA GLU A 272 2.05 -13.39 7.05
C GLU A 272 2.55 -12.30 8.01
N PRO A 273 2.39 -12.44 9.34
CA PRO A 273 2.97 -11.51 10.30
C PRO A 273 4.48 -11.34 10.06
N LEU A 274 4.97 -10.10 10.23
CA LEU A 274 6.39 -9.79 10.11
C LEU A 274 7.24 -10.70 10.99
N GLN A 275 8.26 -11.31 10.40
CA GLN A 275 9.23 -12.18 11.05
C GLN A 275 10.63 -11.57 10.95
N LYS A 276 11.50 -11.87 11.92
CA LYS A 276 12.91 -11.46 11.82
C LYS A 276 13.58 -12.15 10.64
N TYR A 277 14.38 -11.38 9.91
CA TYR A 277 15.31 -11.92 8.92
C TYR A 277 16.46 -12.59 9.68
N ASP A 278 16.27 -13.85 9.96
CA ASP A 278 17.21 -14.70 10.69
C ASP A 278 17.67 -15.87 9.80
N ASP A 279 17.89 -17.02 10.39
CA ASP A 279 18.25 -18.23 9.66
C ASP A 279 17.16 -18.75 8.70
N ASN A 280 15.94 -18.19 8.74
CA ASN A 280 14.81 -18.67 7.94
C ASN A 280 14.74 -18.03 6.54
N PHE A 281 15.31 -16.85 6.33
CA PHE A 281 15.26 -16.14 5.06
C PHE A 281 16.64 -16.05 4.40
N GLU A 282 16.66 -15.95 3.08
CA GLU A 282 17.88 -15.70 2.29
C GLU A 282 17.57 -14.82 1.08
N LEU A 283 18.60 -14.13 0.58
CA LEU A 283 18.57 -13.56 -0.75
C LEU A 283 18.96 -14.63 -1.76
N TYR A 284 18.26 -14.67 -2.88
CA TYR A 284 18.43 -15.67 -3.94
C TYR A 284 18.44 -15.01 -5.30
N LEU A 285 19.44 -15.33 -6.12
CA LEU A 285 19.46 -14.94 -7.52
C LEU A 285 18.55 -15.91 -8.31
N ASP A 286 17.43 -15.40 -8.84
CA ASP A 286 16.54 -16.20 -9.68
C ASP A 286 17.01 -16.15 -11.15
N PRO A 287 17.53 -17.27 -11.70
CA PRO A 287 17.97 -17.32 -13.08
C PRO A 287 16.80 -17.31 -14.09
N ALA A 288 15.57 -17.60 -13.66
CA ALA A 288 14.38 -17.61 -14.50
C ALA A 288 13.67 -16.24 -14.55
N ALA A 289 13.80 -15.42 -13.50
CA ALA A 289 13.19 -14.09 -13.39
C ALA A 289 14.18 -12.99 -13.81
N GLU A 290 14.69 -13.01 -15.03
CA GLU A 290 15.59 -11.99 -15.60
C GLU A 290 16.82 -11.67 -14.71
N HIS A 291 17.31 -12.66 -13.97
CA HIS A 291 18.41 -12.51 -13.01
C HIS A 291 18.11 -11.46 -11.92
N GLN A 292 16.91 -11.49 -11.34
CA GLN A 292 16.57 -10.68 -10.17
C GLN A 292 17.08 -11.34 -8.87
N ILE A 293 17.41 -10.52 -7.88
CA ILE A 293 17.68 -10.99 -6.53
C ILE A 293 16.39 -10.90 -5.72
N GLU A 294 15.94 -12.04 -5.24
CA GLU A 294 14.70 -12.20 -4.50
C GLU A 294 14.95 -12.56 -3.04
N LEU A 295 14.04 -12.16 -2.19
CA LEU A 295 13.92 -12.64 -0.82
C LEU A 295 13.08 -13.91 -0.79
N ARG A 296 13.59 -14.98 -0.19
CA ARG A 296 12.83 -16.25 -0.04
C ARG A 296 13.06 -16.89 1.32
N LEU A 297 12.15 -17.80 1.68
CA LEU A 297 12.36 -18.71 2.80
C LEU A 297 13.37 -19.80 2.40
N LYS A 298 14.36 -20.05 3.24
CA LYS A 298 15.30 -21.16 3.08
C LYS A 298 14.55 -22.51 3.11
N ASN A 299 14.92 -23.39 2.22
CA ASN A 299 14.34 -24.74 2.12
C ASN A 299 12.83 -24.78 1.82
N PHE A 300 12.24 -23.67 1.36
CA PHE A 300 10.84 -23.61 0.97
C PHE A 300 10.67 -23.77 -0.54
N THR A 301 9.76 -24.65 -0.95
CA THR A 301 9.36 -24.81 -2.34
C THR A 301 7.92 -24.36 -2.49
N PRO A 302 7.63 -23.33 -3.32
CA PRO A 302 6.26 -22.92 -3.59
C PRO A 302 5.42 -24.09 -4.11
N PRO A 303 4.12 -24.15 -3.78
CA PRO A 303 3.27 -25.24 -4.23
C PRO A 303 3.13 -25.24 -5.76
N ALA A 304 3.06 -26.45 -6.34
CA ALA A 304 2.93 -26.62 -7.81
C ALA A 304 1.47 -26.43 -8.30
N SER A 305 0.52 -26.19 -7.41
CA SER A 305 -0.90 -25.98 -7.73
C SER A 305 -1.62 -25.23 -6.62
N GLY A 306 -2.83 -24.72 -6.93
CA GLY A 306 -3.73 -24.14 -5.92
C GLY A 306 -4.40 -25.16 -5.00
N ASN A 307 -4.16 -26.48 -5.17
CA ASN A 307 -4.65 -27.52 -4.27
C ASN A 307 -3.65 -27.72 -3.12
N ILE A 308 -4.02 -27.32 -1.91
CA ILE A 308 -3.13 -27.31 -0.75
C ILE A 308 -3.69 -28.25 0.32
N ASP A 309 -2.94 -29.31 0.59
CA ASP A 309 -3.22 -30.23 1.70
C ASP A 309 -2.37 -29.84 2.93
N MET A 310 -3.05 -29.27 3.92
CA MET A 310 -2.43 -28.79 5.16
C MET A 310 -2.37 -29.86 6.26
N THR A 311 -2.74 -31.12 5.98
CA THR A 311 -2.92 -32.16 6.99
C THR A 311 -1.66 -32.38 7.83
N SER A 312 -0.49 -32.42 7.18
CA SER A 312 0.82 -32.62 7.83
C SER A 312 1.57 -31.33 8.16
N MET A 313 1.07 -30.15 7.76
CA MET A 313 1.70 -28.85 7.97
C MET A 313 1.44 -28.32 9.37
N THR A 314 2.34 -27.51 9.90
CA THR A 314 2.06 -26.58 11.00
C THR A 314 1.16 -25.44 10.50
N ALA A 315 0.66 -24.59 11.39
CA ALA A 315 -0.14 -23.43 10.99
C ALA A 315 0.68 -22.43 10.15
N ASP A 316 1.92 -22.17 10.55
CA ASP A 316 2.82 -21.24 9.84
C ASP A 316 3.18 -21.76 8.43
N GLU A 317 3.49 -23.06 8.31
CA GLU A 317 3.75 -23.68 7.00
C GLU A 317 2.53 -23.63 6.08
N ALA A 318 1.33 -23.88 6.62
CA ALA A 318 0.10 -23.83 5.86
C ALA A 318 -0.21 -22.40 5.34
N GLN A 319 -0.12 -21.41 6.22
CA GLN A 319 -0.33 -20.00 5.86
C GLN A 319 0.68 -19.54 4.82
N THR A 320 1.96 -19.82 5.04
CA THR A 320 3.04 -19.51 4.09
C THR A 320 2.78 -20.18 2.74
N THR A 321 2.37 -21.45 2.72
CA THR A 321 2.08 -22.18 1.47
C THR A 321 0.89 -21.58 0.71
N ILE A 322 -0.19 -21.21 1.42
CA ILE A 322 -1.37 -20.55 0.84
C ILE A 322 -0.97 -19.22 0.18
N LEU A 323 -0.25 -18.39 0.90
CA LEU A 323 0.17 -17.08 0.43
C LEU A 323 1.17 -17.17 -0.71
N ALA A 324 2.09 -18.14 -0.66
CA ALA A 324 3.02 -18.43 -1.75
C ALA A 324 2.30 -18.90 -3.02
N ALA A 325 1.26 -19.73 -2.90
CA ALA A 325 0.43 -20.11 -4.05
C ALA A 325 -0.17 -18.89 -4.75
N LEU A 326 -0.75 -17.96 -3.97
CA LEU A 326 -1.31 -16.73 -4.49
C LEU A 326 -0.24 -15.79 -5.09
N ALA A 327 0.94 -15.73 -4.49
CA ALA A 327 2.07 -14.95 -4.98
C ALA A 327 2.59 -15.47 -6.32
N THR A 328 2.67 -16.79 -6.48
CA THR A 328 3.13 -17.46 -7.71
C THR A 328 2.08 -17.55 -8.81
N GLY A 329 0.89 -16.98 -8.60
CA GLY A 329 -0.13 -16.80 -9.64
C GLY A 329 -1.32 -17.75 -9.58
N PHE A 330 -1.40 -18.64 -8.59
CA PHE A 330 -2.61 -19.44 -8.38
C PHE A 330 -3.69 -18.57 -7.73
N THR A 331 -4.74 -18.26 -8.47
CA THR A 331 -5.85 -17.43 -7.99
C THR A 331 -7.04 -18.24 -7.50
N GLU A 332 -7.08 -19.53 -7.80
CA GLU A 332 -8.10 -20.48 -7.37
C GLU A 332 -7.47 -21.48 -6.38
N LEU A 333 -7.97 -21.50 -5.16
CA LEU A 333 -7.45 -22.35 -4.10
C LEU A 333 -8.47 -23.41 -3.69
N LYS A 334 -7.98 -24.64 -3.48
CA LYS A 334 -8.70 -25.71 -2.83
C LYS A 334 -7.92 -26.17 -1.61
N LEU A 335 -8.49 -25.97 -0.42
CA LEU A 335 -7.83 -26.24 0.84
C LEU A 335 -8.41 -27.50 1.52
N THR A 336 -7.51 -28.32 2.08
CA THR A 336 -7.87 -29.48 2.87
C THR A 336 -7.07 -29.50 4.19
N GLY A 337 -7.67 -29.97 5.28
CA GLY A 337 -7.05 -29.99 6.60
C GLY A 337 -7.82 -29.18 7.63
N GLU A 338 -7.18 -28.78 8.72
CA GLU A 338 -7.86 -28.10 9.83
C GLU A 338 -7.94 -26.57 9.60
N LEU A 339 -9.11 -25.98 9.92
CA LEU A 339 -9.36 -24.53 9.84
C LEU A 339 -8.34 -23.72 10.65
N SER A 340 -7.93 -24.21 11.81
CA SER A 340 -6.93 -23.56 12.67
C SER A 340 -5.60 -23.28 11.97
N LYS A 341 -5.27 -24.04 10.94
CA LYS A 341 -4.03 -23.90 10.18
C LYS A 341 -4.09 -22.81 9.10
N ILE A 342 -5.28 -22.41 8.69
CA ILE A 342 -5.44 -21.38 7.64
C ILE A 342 -5.13 -19.98 8.17
N GLY A 343 -5.31 -19.74 9.49
CA GLY A 343 -5.14 -18.40 10.06
C GLY A 343 -6.23 -17.42 9.64
N MET A 344 -7.46 -17.90 9.44
CA MET A 344 -8.61 -17.04 9.18
C MET A 344 -9.07 -16.34 10.47
N GLY A 345 -9.49 -15.09 10.35
CA GLY A 345 -10.07 -14.31 11.45
C GLY A 345 -9.07 -13.41 12.18
N GLY A 346 -9.60 -12.39 12.87
CA GLY A 346 -8.81 -11.34 13.49
C GLY A 346 -8.16 -10.37 12.48
N ASN A 347 -7.48 -9.36 12.96
CA ASN A 347 -6.95 -8.26 12.12
C ASN A 347 -5.79 -8.67 11.18
N TRP A 348 -5.30 -9.89 11.26
CA TRP A 348 -4.12 -10.40 10.54
C TRP A 348 -4.41 -11.74 9.82
N GLY A 349 -5.64 -11.95 9.40
CA GLY A 349 -6.02 -13.20 8.72
C GLY A 349 -5.36 -13.34 7.34
N THR A 350 -5.02 -14.58 6.98
CA THR A 350 -4.30 -14.98 5.75
C THR A 350 -4.86 -14.36 4.46
N PHE A 351 -6.16 -14.17 4.37
CA PHE A 351 -6.79 -13.62 3.16
C PHE A 351 -7.16 -12.14 3.25
N ILE A 352 -7.01 -11.50 4.42
CA ILE A 352 -7.38 -10.07 4.56
C ILE A 352 -6.61 -9.21 3.55
N ASN A 353 -7.35 -8.35 2.83
CA ASN A 353 -6.84 -7.45 1.78
C ASN A 353 -6.18 -8.17 0.59
N ASN A 354 -6.35 -9.48 0.44
CA ASN A 354 -5.80 -10.21 -0.70
C ASN A 354 -6.53 -9.85 -2.00
N LYS A 355 -5.80 -9.32 -2.97
CA LYS A 355 -6.34 -8.86 -4.25
C LYS A 355 -6.15 -9.88 -5.39
N LYS A 356 -5.59 -11.06 -5.10
CA LYS A 356 -5.25 -12.08 -6.11
C LYS A 356 -6.23 -13.25 -6.11
N ILE A 357 -6.72 -13.67 -4.95
CA ILE A 357 -7.63 -14.81 -4.84
C ILE A 357 -8.94 -14.51 -5.58
N THR A 358 -9.33 -15.42 -6.48
CA THR A 358 -10.59 -15.33 -7.22
C THR A 358 -11.60 -16.39 -6.79
N LYS A 359 -11.11 -17.58 -6.37
CA LYS A 359 -11.96 -18.67 -5.85
C LYS A 359 -11.31 -19.36 -4.66
N CYS A 360 -12.13 -19.78 -3.70
CA CYS A 360 -11.69 -20.57 -2.55
C CYS A 360 -12.68 -21.72 -2.27
N ASP A 361 -12.20 -22.95 -2.44
CA ASP A 361 -12.92 -24.17 -2.08
C ASP A 361 -12.44 -24.65 -0.69
N LEU A 362 -13.32 -24.54 0.31
CA LEU A 362 -13.09 -24.95 1.69
C LEU A 362 -13.80 -26.27 2.03
N THR A 363 -14.37 -26.99 1.07
CA THR A 363 -15.16 -28.23 1.32
C THR A 363 -14.37 -29.33 1.99
N GLY A 364 -13.03 -29.34 1.82
CA GLY A 364 -12.11 -30.27 2.49
C GLY A 364 -11.60 -29.81 3.86
N VAL A 365 -12.03 -28.62 4.31
CA VAL A 365 -11.58 -28.07 5.60
C VAL A 365 -12.46 -28.59 6.74
N THR A 366 -11.80 -29.01 7.82
CA THR A 366 -12.41 -29.55 9.04
C THR A 366 -12.11 -28.66 10.26
N GLY A 367 -12.63 -29.01 11.43
CA GLY A 367 -12.32 -28.26 12.65
C GLY A 367 -13.13 -26.99 12.86
N TRP A 368 -14.31 -26.87 12.26
CA TRP A 368 -15.21 -25.70 12.34
C TRP A 368 -15.84 -25.46 13.73
N GLY A 369 -15.53 -26.30 14.71
CA GLY A 369 -16.01 -26.17 16.07
C GLY A 369 -17.45 -26.66 16.29
N ARG A 370 -18.02 -26.34 17.47
CA ARG A 370 -19.38 -26.80 17.86
C ARG A 370 -20.48 -26.03 17.12
N THR A 371 -20.25 -24.79 16.81
CA THR A 371 -21.11 -23.97 15.96
C THR A 371 -20.29 -23.62 14.71
N PRO A 372 -20.37 -24.45 13.65
CA PRO A 372 -19.55 -24.29 12.48
C PRO A 372 -19.69 -22.90 11.89
N THR A 373 -18.64 -22.08 12.02
CA THR A 373 -18.64 -20.66 11.70
C THR A 373 -17.51 -20.34 10.75
N LEU A 374 -17.81 -19.70 9.61
CA LEU A 374 -16.78 -18.99 8.87
C LEU A 374 -16.29 -17.83 9.73
N PRO A 375 -15.00 -17.76 10.07
CA PRO A 375 -14.47 -16.76 10.99
C PRO A 375 -14.79 -15.32 10.60
N GLU A 376 -14.78 -14.43 11.57
CA GLU A 376 -14.84 -12.99 11.31
C GLU A 376 -13.67 -12.54 10.44
N LEU A 377 -13.89 -11.55 9.57
CA LEU A 377 -12.89 -10.96 8.68
C LEU A 377 -12.23 -11.97 7.69
N ALA A 378 -12.76 -13.19 7.55
CA ALA A 378 -12.11 -14.30 6.83
C ALA A 378 -11.60 -13.92 5.43
N PHE A 379 -12.37 -13.14 4.66
CA PHE A 379 -12.04 -12.65 3.33
C PHE A 379 -12.21 -11.14 3.21
N MET A 380 -12.04 -10.41 4.30
CA MET A 380 -12.20 -8.95 4.28
C MET A 380 -11.32 -8.30 3.20
N ASN A 381 -11.94 -7.45 2.36
CA ASN A 381 -11.30 -6.71 1.25
C ASN A 381 -10.62 -7.59 0.18
N CYS A 382 -11.04 -8.85 0.03
CA CYS A 382 -10.64 -9.68 -1.11
C CYS A 382 -11.37 -9.21 -2.38
N THR A 383 -10.93 -8.11 -2.96
CA THR A 383 -11.67 -7.41 -4.02
C THR A 383 -11.78 -8.18 -5.34
N ALA A 384 -10.91 -9.17 -5.59
CA ALA A 384 -10.95 -10.04 -6.76
C ALA A 384 -11.76 -11.34 -6.54
N LEU A 385 -12.15 -11.65 -5.30
CA LEU A 385 -12.81 -12.89 -4.93
C LEU A 385 -14.22 -12.97 -5.55
N GLN A 386 -14.46 -14.00 -6.35
CA GLN A 386 -15.71 -14.22 -7.09
C GLN A 386 -16.57 -15.33 -6.50
N GLU A 387 -15.92 -16.37 -5.97
CA GLU A 387 -16.59 -17.59 -5.52
C GLU A 387 -15.94 -18.16 -4.25
N VAL A 388 -16.78 -18.52 -3.29
CA VAL A 388 -16.36 -19.31 -2.11
C VAL A 388 -17.30 -20.50 -1.94
N THR A 389 -16.72 -21.69 -1.82
CA THR A 389 -17.46 -22.92 -1.50
C THR A 389 -17.15 -23.34 -0.07
N LEU A 390 -18.17 -23.30 0.79
CA LEU A 390 -18.11 -23.67 2.19
C LEU A 390 -18.50 -25.14 2.38
N PRO A 391 -17.99 -25.82 3.42
CA PRO A 391 -18.51 -27.12 3.82
C PRO A 391 -20.00 -27.08 4.19
N ASP A 392 -20.70 -28.20 3.97
CA ASP A 392 -22.15 -28.33 4.22
C ASP A 392 -22.54 -28.22 5.71
N ASP A 393 -21.60 -28.29 6.62
CA ASP A 393 -21.83 -28.14 8.06
C ASP A 393 -21.72 -26.69 8.55
N VAL A 394 -21.24 -25.75 7.75
CA VAL A 394 -21.16 -24.32 8.14
C VAL A 394 -22.55 -23.74 8.33
N ARG A 395 -22.78 -23.13 9.51
CA ARG A 395 -24.06 -22.56 9.94
C ARG A 395 -24.04 -21.07 10.13
N VAL A 396 -22.87 -20.49 10.35
CA VAL A 396 -22.72 -19.07 10.68
C VAL A 396 -21.69 -18.42 9.77
N ILE A 397 -22.02 -17.26 9.24
CA ILE A 397 -21.07 -16.36 8.58
C ILE A 397 -20.65 -15.31 9.62
N GLY A 398 -19.36 -15.25 9.92
CA GLY A 398 -18.78 -14.33 10.90
C GLY A 398 -18.89 -12.85 10.50
N SER A 399 -18.68 -11.96 11.46
CA SER A 399 -18.74 -10.51 11.24
C SER A 399 -17.72 -10.10 10.18
N SER A 400 -18.14 -9.26 9.23
CA SER A 400 -17.29 -8.74 8.15
C SER A 400 -16.55 -9.81 7.33
N ALA A 401 -17.03 -11.07 7.32
CA ALA A 401 -16.31 -12.18 6.67
C ALA A 401 -16.04 -11.95 5.18
N PHE A 402 -16.93 -11.25 4.48
CA PHE A 402 -16.79 -10.86 3.07
C PHE A 402 -16.88 -9.34 2.88
N PHE A 403 -16.57 -8.56 3.91
CA PHE A 403 -16.57 -7.09 3.79
C PHE A 403 -15.69 -6.63 2.64
N GLY A 404 -16.21 -5.80 1.73
CA GLY A 404 -15.44 -5.25 0.60
C GLY A 404 -15.07 -6.25 -0.50
N CYS A 405 -15.66 -7.47 -0.52
CA CYS A 405 -15.47 -8.42 -1.61
C CYS A 405 -16.24 -7.98 -2.86
N ALA A 406 -15.76 -6.95 -3.52
CA ALA A 406 -16.49 -6.26 -4.59
C ALA A 406 -16.84 -7.16 -5.79
N ALA A 407 -15.99 -8.15 -6.13
CA ALA A 407 -16.20 -9.09 -7.23
C ALA A 407 -17.04 -10.32 -6.85
N LEU A 408 -17.43 -10.49 -5.57
CA LEU A 408 -18.10 -11.69 -5.08
C LEU A 408 -19.48 -11.85 -5.74
N THR A 409 -19.69 -12.99 -6.41
CA THR A 409 -20.95 -13.35 -7.07
C THR A 409 -21.62 -14.57 -6.46
N THR A 410 -20.83 -15.49 -5.90
CA THR A 410 -21.33 -16.81 -5.47
C THR A 410 -20.73 -17.25 -4.14
N VAL A 411 -21.61 -17.58 -3.19
CA VAL A 411 -21.29 -18.33 -1.97
C VAL A 411 -22.41 -19.32 -1.73
N ASN A 412 -22.08 -20.60 -1.41
CA ASN A 412 -23.09 -21.60 -1.08
C ASN A 412 -23.58 -21.39 0.37
N LEU A 413 -24.71 -20.74 0.52
CA LEU A 413 -25.31 -20.39 1.82
C LEU A 413 -26.50 -21.27 2.22
N SER A 414 -26.72 -22.39 1.53
CA SER A 414 -27.93 -23.23 1.70
C SER A 414 -28.09 -23.80 3.11
N GLN A 415 -27.00 -23.98 3.86
CA GLN A 415 -27.00 -24.52 5.23
C GLN A 415 -26.83 -23.45 6.31
N VAL A 416 -26.58 -22.20 5.91
CA VAL A 416 -26.35 -21.08 6.83
C VAL A 416 -27.65 -20.69 7.51
N THR A 417 -27.59 -20.50 8.82
CA THR A 417 -28.73 -20.09 9.68
C THR A 417 -28.55 -18.67 10.26
N TRP A 418 -27.32 -18.19 10.35
CA TRP A 418 -27.02 -16.87 10.89
C TRP A 418 -25.93 -16.16 10.10
N ILE A 419 -26.19 -14.91 9.74
CA ILE A 419 -25.24 -14.01 9.05
C ILE A 419 -25.00 -12.81 9.96
N ASN A 420 -23.77 -12.63 10.40
CA ASN A 420 -23.39 -11.60 11.37
C ASN A 420 -23.21 -10.20 10.75
N LEU A 421 -22.92 -9.23 11.63
CA LEU A 421 -22.67 -7.81 11.33
C LEU A 421 -21.76 -7.62 10.11
N ASN A 422 -22.14 -6.78 9.14
CA ASN A 422 -21.36 -6.37 7.96
C ASN A 422 -20.84 -7.53 7.08
N ALA A 423 -21.37 -8.73 7.20
CA ALA A 423 -20.78 -9.91 6.59
C ALA A 423 -20.61 -9.81 5.07
N PHE A 424 -21.49 -9.12 4.36
CA PHE A 424 -21.44 -8.86 2.91
C PHE A 424 -21.45 -7.36 2.59
N TYR A 425 -20.93 -6.54 3.49
CA TYR A 425 -20.85 -5.09 3.30
C TYR A 425 -20.02 -4.77 2.04
N GLU A 426 -20.57 -3.94 1.13
CA GLU A 426 -19.97 -3.58 -0.17
C GLU A 426 -19.59 -4.75 -1.09
N CYS A 427 -20.30 -5.87 -1.03
CA CYS A 427 -20.22 -6.91 -2.05
C CYS A 427 -21.00 -6.48 -3.31
N THR A 428 -20.41 -5.58 -4.06
CA THR A 428 -21.10 -4.84 -5.14
C THR A 428 -21.53 -5.68 -6.33
N SER A 429 -20.97 -6.88 -6.53
CA SER A 429 -21.30 -7.79 -7.63
C SER A 429 -22.35 -8.84 -7.29
N LEU A 430 -22.81 -8.95 -6.05
CA LEU A 430 -23.88 -9.87 -5.69
C LEU A 430 -25.19 -9.45 -6.35
N GLU A 431 -25.80 -10.33 -7.14
CA GLU A 431 -27.06 -10.03 -7.84
C GLU A 431 -28.29 -10.66 -7.20
N MET A 432 -28.15 -11.85 -6.63
CA MET A 432 -29.25 -12.59 -6.03
C MET A 432 -28.76 -13.38 -4.81
N LEU A 433 -29.49 -13.30 -3.73
CA LEU A 433 -29.26 -14.06 -2.51
C LEU A 433 -30.50 -14.87 -2.15
N ILE A 434 -30.32 -16.20 -2.07
CA ILE A 434 -31.32 -17.16 -1.62
C ILE A 434 -30.84 -17.73 -0.30
N LEU A 435 -31.50 -17.34 0.79
CA LEU A 435 -31.12 -17.62 2.16
C LEU A 435 -32.23 -18.44 2.84
N ASP A 436 -32.52 -19.62 2.26
CA ASP A 436 -33.69 -20.45 2.61
C ASP A 436 -33.69 -20.94 4.07
N ASN A 437 -32.54 -21.01 4.73
CA ASN A 437 -32.39 -21.48 6.09
C ASN A 437 -31.94 -20.41 7.11
N VAL A 438 -31.66 -19.19 6.64
CA VAL A 438 -31.22 -18.10 7.52
C VAL A 438 -32.39 -17.64 8.39
N THR A 439 -32.19 -17.66 9.70
CA THR A 439 -33.15 -17.22 10.73
C THR A 439 -32.76 -15.89 11.38
N GLU A 440 -31.49 -15.50 11.24
CA GLU A 440 -30.97 -14.26 11.81
C GLU A 440 -30.01 -13.56 10.86
N ILE A 441 -30.21 -12.26 10.65
CA ILE A 441 -29.38 -11.37 9.85
C ILE A 441 -28.94 -10.20 10.73
N GLY A 442 -27.62 -9.99 10.83
CA GLY A 442 -27.00 -8.92 11.61
C GLY A 442 -27.22 -7.54 10.99
N ARG A 443 -26.67 -6.53 11.65
CA ARG A 443 -26.71 -5.15 11.19
C ARG A 443 -25.85 -4.96 9.93
N GLU A 444 -26.34 -4.14 8.99
CA GLU A 444 -25.61 -3.68 7.80
C GLU A 444 -25.06 -4.82 6.92
N VAL A 445 -25.68 -6.00 6.95
CA VAL A 445 -25.13 -7.21 6.30
C VAL A 445 -24.95 -7.03 4.80
N PHE A 446 -25.91 -6.42 4.09
CA PHE A 446 -25.85 -6.18 2.63
C PHE A 446 -25.67 -4.70 2.29
N TYR A 447 -25.13 -3.91 3.21
CA TYR A 447 -24.88 -2.50 2.96
C TYR A 447 -24.02 -2.31 1.69
N GLY A 448 -24.46 -1.44 0.79
CA GLY A 448 -23.70 -1.15 -0.43
C GLY A 448 -23.66 -2.27 -1.48
N CYS A 449 -24.46 -3.34 -1.37
CA CYS A 449 -24.60 -4.36 -2.40
C CYS A 449 -25.37 -3.79 -3.60
N THR A 450 -24.71 -2.97 -4.40
CA THR A 450 -25.34 -2.12 -5.43
C THR A 450 -25.97 -2.88 -6.58
N SER A 451 -25.53 -4.12 -6.86
CA SER A 451 -26.07 -4.99 -7.90
C SER A 451 -27.16 -5.94 -7.42
N LEU A 452 -27.42 -6.01 -6.12
CA LEU A 452 -28.39 -6.95 -5.54
C LEU A 452 -29.81 -6.63 -6.01
N LYS A 453 -30.41 -7.54 -6.80
CA LYS A 453 -31.75 -7.42 -7.40
C LYS A 453 -32.82 -8.15 -6.60
N THR A 454 -32.47 -9.30 -6.01
CA THR A 454 -33.38 -10.17 -5.28
C THR A 454 -32.78 -10.68 -3.99
N LEU A 455 -33.50 -10.51 -2.89
CA LEU A 455 -33.20 -11.06 -1.57
C LEU A 455 -34.33 -12.00 -1.12
N LYS A 456 -34.06 -13.28 -0.94
CA LYS A 456 -35.00 -14.27 -0.45
C LYS A 456 -34.59 -14.78 0.93
N ILE A 457 -35.44 -14.52 1.94
CA ILE A 457 -35.20 -14.76 3.36
C ILE A 457 -36.44 -15.40 4.03
N PRO A 458 -36.91 -16.57 3.57
CA PRO A 458 -38.23 -17.08 3.95
C PRO A 458 -38.35 -17.53 5.42
N LYS A 459 -37.23 -17.75 6.11
CA LYS A 459 -37.23 -18.19 7.53
C LYS A 459 -36.65 -17.14 8.50
N CYS A 460 -36.24 -15.98 8.00
CA CYS A 460 -35.60 -14.97 8.82
C CYS A 460 -36.63 -14.28 9.73
N THR A 461 -36.36 -14.31 11.05
CA THR A 461 -37.22 -13.72 12.08
C THR A 461 -36.48 -12.67 12.92
N ARG A 462 -35.13 -12.62 12.87
CA ARG A 462 -34.33 -11.64 13.60
C ARG A 462 -33.47 -10.82 12.65
N PHE A 463 -33.56 -9.51 12.76
CA PHE A 463 -32.92 -8.56 11.86
C PHE A 463 -32.17 -7.49 12.64
N GLY A 464 -30.95 -7.19 12.17
CA GLY A 464 -30.25 -5.98 12.53
C GLY A 464 -30.73 -4.76 11.72
N ASN A 465 -30.18 -3.60 12.00
CA ASN A 465 -30.53 -2.36 11.31
C ASN A 465 -29.81 -2.24 9.96
N TYR A 466 -30.40 -1.50 9.01
CA TYR A 466 -29.76 -1.06 7.77
C TYR A 466 -29.29 -2.18 6.84
N ILE A 467 -29.96 -3.34 6.84
CA ILE A 467 -29.49 -4.53 6.14
C ILE A 467 -29.36 -4.36 4.62
N VAL A 468 -30.10 -3.44 3.99
CA VAL A 468 -30.10 -3.19 2.53
C VAL A 468 -29.77 -1.74 2.17
N THR A 469 -29.19 -0.97 3.06
CA THR A 469 -28.77 0.40 2.75
C THR A 469 -27.86 0.42 1.52
N GLY A 470 -28.12 1.30 0.56
CA GLY A 470 -27.32 1.40 -0.67
C GLY A 470 -27.58 0.30 -1.72
N CYS A 471 -28.49 -0.64 -1.49
CA CYS A 471 -28.87 -1.67 -2.48
C CYS A 471 -29.78 -1.07 -3.58
N LYS A 472 -29.23 -0.21 -4.41
CA LYS A 472 -29.97 0.57 -5.41
C LYS A 472 -30.68 -0.26 -6.49
N ALA A 473 -30.17 -1.48 -6.78
CA ALA A 473 -30.76 -2.38 -7.77
C ALA A 473 -31.85 -3.30 -7.19
N LEU A 474 -32.10 -3.27 -5.87
CA LEU A 474 -33.00 -4.20 -5.22
C LEU A 474 -34.45 -3.93 -5.62
N THR A 475 -35.05 -4.91 -6.29
CA THR A 475 -36.42 -4.83 -6.82
C THR A 475 -37.35 -5.89 -6.25
N ARG A 476 -36.83 -6.88 -5.50
CA ARG A 476 -37.62 -7.95 -4.93
C ARG A 476 -37.05 -8.45 -3.60
N ILE A 477 -37.91 -8.49 -2.57
CA ILE A 477 -37.65 -9.14 -1.30
C ILE A 477 -38.73 -10.18 -1.06
N GLU A 478 -38.33 -11.42 -0.74
CA GLU A 478 -39.22 -12.49 -0.32
C GLU A 478 -38.93 -12.85 1.13
N ALA A 479 -39.90 -12.73 2.00
CA ALA A 479 -39.80 -12.99 3.43
C ALA A 479 -41.02 -13.74 3.96
N THR A 480 -40.94 -14.26 5.19
CA THR A 480 -42.10 -14.83 5.86
C THR A 480 -42.77 -13.78 6.73
N ALA A 481 -44.09 -13.66 6.60
CA ALA A 481 -44.88 -12.77 7.44
C ALA A 481 -45.18 -13.45 8.80
N THR A 482 -44.23 -13.40 9.71
CA THR A 482 -44.49 -13.67 11.13
C THR A 482 -44.89 -12.37 11.83
N GLY A 483 -45.60 -12.45 12.97
CA GLY A 483 -45.94 -11.26 13.76
C GLY A 483 -44.71 -10.41 14.08
N ASP A 484 -43.62 -11.05 14.49
CA ASP A 484 -42.37 -10.36 14.85
C ASP A 484 -41.72 -9.67 13.63
N PHE A 485 -41.72 -10.27 12.44
CA PHE A 485 -41.22 -9.63 11.22
C PHE A 485 -42.05 -8.37 10.89
N LEU A 486 -43.36 -8.45 11.03
CA LEU A 486 -44.26 -7.34 10.78
C LEU A 486 -44.10 -6.21 11.79
N ASP A 487 -43.86 -6.54 13.05
CA ASP A 487 -43.58 -5.55 14.11
C ASP A 487 -42.20 -4.90 13.90
N ILE A 488 -41.20 -5.63 13.47
CA ILE A 488 -39.83 -5.14 13.24
C ILE A 488 -39.78 -4.19 12.04
N ILE A 489 -40.32 -4.57 10.88
CA ILE A 489 -40.36 -3.68 9.72
C ILE A 489 -41.39 -2.54 9.90
N GLY A 490 -42.32 -2.73 10.83
CA GLY A 490 -43.41 -1.85 11.17
C GLY A 490 -43.11 -0.76 12.21
N ASN A 491 -42.06 -0.87 12.99
CA ASN A 491 -41.84 -0.02 14.16
C ASN A 491 -40.66 0.96 13.99
N SER A 492 -40.94 2.11 13.38
CA SER A 492 -39.95 3.19 13.22
C SER A 492 -39.81 4.13 14.42
N SER A 493 -40.55 3.90 15.49
CA SER A 493 -40.54 4.78 16.69
C SER A 493 -39.33 4.53 17.61
N ILE A 494 -38.52 3.53 17.32
CA ILE A 494 -37.29 3.24 18.05
C ILE A 494 -36.13 3.48 17.10
N GLU A 495 -35.29 4.45 17.39
CA GLU A 495 -34.08 4.81 16.62
C GLU A 495 -33.11 3.62 16.30
N ASN A 496 -33.45 2.42 16.77
CA ASN A 496 -32.64 1.19 16.67
C ASN A 496 -33.21 0.11 15.74
N TYR A 497 -34.32 0.31 15.02
CA TYR A 497 -34.92 -0.77 14.20
C TYR A 497 -35.18 -0.41 12.73
N ALA A 498 -34.28 0.33 12.12
CA ALA A 498 -34.40 0.71 10.70
C ALA A 498 -33.91 -0.42 9.76
N VAL A 499 -34.57 -1.57 9.76
CA VAL A 499 -34.12 -2.78 9.00
C VAL A 499 -33.93 -2.47 7.52
N PHE A 500 -34.89 -1.84 6.87
CA PHE A 500 -34.87 -1.49 5.44
C PHE A 500 -34.68 0.01 5.19
N HIS A 501 -34.21 0.76 6.15
CA HIS A 501 -33.90 2.18 5.96
C HIS A 501 -32.49 2.39 5.41
N ASN A 502 -32.27 3.51 4.75
CA ASN A 502 -30.95 3.97 4.39
C ASN A 502 -30.35 4.80 5.54
N ARG A 503 -29.05 4.69 5.76
CA ARG A 503 -28.34 5.66 6.61
C ARG A 503 -28.31 7.02 5.91
N ASP A 504 -28.16 8.09 6.68
CA ASP A 504 -28.12 9.48 6.18
C ASP A 504 -27.05 9.72 5.08
N THR A 505 -26.04 8.85 5.03
CA THR A 505 -24.98 8.90 4.01
C THR A 505 -25.39 8.41 2.62
N HIS A 506 -26.56 7.73 2.51
CA HIS A 506 -27.06 7.20 1.24
C HIS A 506 -28.45 7.79 0.95
N SER A 507 -28.47 8.89 0.21
CA SER A 507 -29.68 9.56 -0.28
C SER A 507 -29.73 9.61 -1.81
N GLY A 508 -30.89 9.85 -2.37
CA GLY A 508 -31.07 10.00 -3.81
C GLY A 508 -30.96 8.70 -4.61
N GLU A 509 -30.28 8.74 -5.75
CA GLU A 509 -30.21 7.62 -6.70
C GLU A 509 -29.41 6.40 -6.19
N ASN A 510 -28.56 6.60 -5.20
CA ASN A 510 -27.72 5.56 -4.61
C ASN A 510 -28.38 4.84 -3.41
N ALA A 511 -29.59 5.20 -3.06
CA ALA A 511 -30.33 4.61 -1.95
C ALA A 511 -31.16 3.40 -2.38
N PHE A 512 -31.38 2.46 -1.43
CA PHE A 512 -32.48 1.50 -1.57
C PHE A 512 -33.80 2.26 -1.62
N ALA A 513 -34.66 1.92 -2.58
CA ALA A 513 -35.95 2.57 -2.74
C ALA A 513 -37.09 1.54 -2.65
N PRO A 514 -37.79 1.43 -1.51
CA PRO A 514 -38.94 0.54 -1.35
C PRO A 514 -40.00 0.73 -2.44
N ALA A 515 -40.20 1.96 -2.91
CA ALA A 515 -41.15 2.28 -3.98
C ALA A 515 -40.81 1.63 -5.35
N ARG A 516 -39.61 1.07 -5.50
CA ARG A 516 -39.21 0.29 -6.69
C ARG A 516 -39.20 -1.21 -6.42
N CYS A 517 -39.41 -1.64 -5.18
CA CYS A 517 -39.22 -3.02 -4.73
C CYS A 517 -40.57 -3.72 -4.49
N ASP A 518 -40.72 -4.92 -5.01
CA ASP A 518 -41.84 -5.81 -4.70
C ASP A 518 -41.51 -6.57 -3.41
N LEU A 519 -42.36 -6.44 -2.41
CA LEU A 519 -42.30 -7.21 -1.16
C LEU A 519 -43.25 -8.41 -1.26
N VAL A 520 -42.70 -9.61 -1.24
CA VAL A 520 -43.46 -10.86 -1.26
C VAL A 520 -43.39 -11.52 0.11
N LEU A 521 -44.52 -11.66 0.76
CA LEU A 521 -44.65 -12.23 2.09
C LEU A 521 -45.28 -13.62 1.99
N ASN A 522 -44.56 -14.64 2.43
CA ASN A 522 -45.08 -15.98 2.57
C ASN A 522 -45.80 -16.08 3.93
N THR A 523 -47.06 -16.46 3.94
CA THR A 523 -47.89 -16.55 5.17
C THR A 523 -48.71 -17.80 5.13
N ASP A 524 -48.72 -18.55 6.23
CA ASP A 524 -49.53 -19.75 6.41
C ASP A 524 -50.94 -19.41 6.91
N LYS A 525 -51.27 -18.12 7.13
CA LYS A 525 -52.51 -17.68 7.81
C LYS A 525 -53.24 -16.59 7.02
N GLN A 526 -53.88 -16.96 5.96
CA GLN A 526 -54.84 -16.05 5.26
C GLN A 526 -56.29 -16.23 5.71
N GLU A 527 -56.64 -17.30 6.40
CA GLU A 527 -58.04 -17.64 6.59
C GLU A 527 -58.77 -16.94 7.76
N ASP A 528 -58.09 -16.36 8.72
CA ASP A 528 -58.75 -15.77 9.89
C ASP A 528 -58.72 -14.22 9.97
N GLY A 529 -58.12 -13.55 9.02
CA GLY A 529 -58.17 -12.10 8.88
C GLY A 529 -57.49 -11.27 9.99
N THR A 530 -56.87 -11.93 10.97
CA THR A 530 -56.36 -11.27 12.19
C THR A 530 -54.84 -11.06 12.17
N ALA A 531 -54.10 -11.70 11.27
CA ALA A 531 -52.63 -11.67 11.24
C ALA A 531 -52.03 -10.95 10.04
N VAL A 532 -52.82 -10.43 9.10
CA VAL A 532 -52.32 -9.64 7.99
C VAL A 532 -52.33 -8.16 8.43
N PRO A 533 -51.20 -7.46 8.42
CA PRO A 533 -51.17 -6.03 8.65
C PRO A 533 -52.19 -5.38 7.72
N LYS A 534 -53.05 -4.52 8.23
CA LYS A 534 -53.95 -3.72 7.40
C LYS A 534 -53.09 -2.82 6.53
N VAL A 535 -52.76 -3.29 5.35
CA VAL A 535 -52.22 -2.45 4.29
C VAL A 535 -53.35 -1.50 3.91
N SER A 536 -53.27 -0.25 4.31
CA SER A 536 -54.23 0.76 3.88
C SER A 536 -54.14 0.87 2.35
N GLY A 537 -55.24 1.16 1.66
CA GLY A 537 -55.45 1.02 0.21
C GLY A 537 -54.46 1.70 -0.74
N ASN A 538 -53.26 2.06 -0.29
CA ASN A 538 -52.17 2.67 -1.05
C ASN A 538 -50.83 1.94 -0.86
N ASN A 539 -50.82 0.65 -0.52
CA ASN A 539 -49.58 -0.11 -0.23
C ASN A 539 -48.74 0.56 0.90
N ARG A 540 -49.36 1.31 1.77
CA ARG A 540 -48.71 1.96 2.90
C ARG A 540 -48.69 1.03 4.07
N TRP A 541 -47.53 0.63 4.48
CA TRP A 541 -47.30 0.13 5.81
C TRP A 541 -47.18 1.32 6.76
N THR A 542 -48.28 1.65 7.43
CA THR A 542 -48.27 2.73 8.43
C THR A 542 -47.71 2.21 9.73
N LEU A 543 -46.52 2.63 10.01
CA LEU A 543 -45.87 2.58 11.30
C LEU A 543 -46.32 3.76 12.15
N ALA A 544 -46.06 3.68 13.45
CA ALA A 544 -46.49 4.65 14.46
C ALA A 544 -46.69 6.09 13.98
N ALA A 545 -47.59 6.83 14.61
CA ALA A 545 -48.17 8.08 14.17
C ALA A 545 -47.24 9.22 13.71
N ASN A 546 -45.91 9.08 13.84
CA ASN A 546 -44.91 10.11 13.55
C ASN A 546 -43.80 9.66 12.58
N ALA A 547 -43.89 8.47 11.97
CA ALA A 547 -42.88 8.01 11.03
C ALA A 547 -43.29 8.20 9.57
N SER A 548 -42.36 8.56 8.72
CA SER A 548 -42.58 8.57 7.26
C SER A 548 -42.88 7.14 6.80
N PRO A 549 -44.06 6.89 6.18
CA PRO A 549 -44.46 5.54 5.78
C PRO A 549 -43.53 4.99 4.70
N MET A 550 -43.03 3.76 4.90
CA MET A 550 -42.32 3.05 3.87
C MET A 550 -43.31 2.61 2.78
N MET A 551 -43.13 3.11 1.57
CA MET A 551 -44.01 2.82 0.43
C MET A 551 -43.32 1.77 -0.45
N TRP A 552 -43.91 0.58 -0.52
CA TRP A 552 -43.48 -0.48 -1.42
C TRP A 552 -44.17 -0.36 -2.78
N LYS A 553 -43.51 -0.82 -3.84
CA LYS A 553 -44.07 -0.85 -5.20
C LYS A 553 -45.31 -1.76 -5.21
N ASN A 554 -45.19 -2.98 -4.71
CA ASN A 554 -46.24 -3.94 -4.50
C ASN A 554 -45.99 -4.71 -3.19
N ILE A 555 -47.05 -5.13 -2.52
CA ILE A 555 -47.00 -6.11 -1.44
C ILE A 555 -47.88 -7.28 -1.86
N THR A 556 -47.29 -8.47 -1.96
CA THR A 556 -47.94 -9.69 -2.37
C THR A 556 -47.85 -10.73 -1.27
N PHE A 557 -48.99 -11.31 -0.90
CA PHE A 557 -49.03 -12.44 0.03
C PHE A 557 -49.13 -13.74 -0.79
N ARG A 558 -48.30 -14.69 -0.43
CA ARG A 558 -48.33 -16.05 -1.01
C ARG A 558 -48.67 -17.04 0.08
N GLN A 559 -49.57 -18.00 -0.23
CA GLN A 559 -49.87 -19.15 0.61
C GLN A 559 -48.79 -20.23 0.50
#